data_1bacf254acd3ec447c298b5d07c695cc
#
_entry.id   1bacf254acd3ec447c298b5d07c695cc
#
_cell.length_a   1.000
_cell.length_b   1.000
_cell.length_c   1.000
_cell.angle_alpha   90.00
_cell.angle_beta   90.00
_cell.angle_gamma   90.00
#
_symmetry.space_group_name_H-M   'P 1'
#
loop_
_entity.id
_entity.type
_entity.pdbx_description
1 polymer ?
#
loop_
_entity_poly.entity_id
_entity_poly.type
_entity_poly.pdbx_seq_one_letter_code
_entity_poly.pdbx_strand_id
1 'polypeptide(L)'
;MPLSRRTLIAASLAALPALAPEARAQADGQWRAITGDNGQPLPNTRLPGELVSEIGRLRGVTWIGPREASVTLFEFFDYNCPWCRAAARDLDDLVRANPDLRIGLINNPILSVQSAQAAKVALAVQRAGGSAATAGLYAALLGPGTAGRIDGTRALEAAARLGHDRAAIEQAADSDEVREALKSQMRLAANLGLHATPSYVVGTAALLGYPGPKSLARVLAAVAECDEIACAS
;
A
#
# COMPACT_ATOMS: atom_id res chain seq x y z
N MET A 1 11.83 -64.82 -43.62
CA MET A 1 12.49 -64.05 -42.53
C MET A 1 12.25 -62.57 -42.78
N PRO A 2 11.43 -61.88 -42.00
CA PRO A 2 11.27 -60.42 -42.14
C PRO A 2 12.11 -59.68 -41.12
N LEU A 3 12.88 -58.71 -41.60
CA LEU A 3 13.70 -57.79 -40.83
C LEU A 3 12.82 -56.72 -40.13
N SER A 4 12.91 -56.67 -38.81
CA SER A 4 12.29 -55.66 -37.98
C SER A 4 12.98 -54.32 -38.12
N ARG A 5 12.30 -53.27 -38.62
CA ARG A 5 12.74 -51.85 -38.58
C ARG A 5 12.35 -51.27 -37.22
N ARG A 6 13.31 -51.18 -36.32
CA ARG A 6 13.17 -50.36 -35.09
C ARG A 6 13.42 -48.89 -35.50
N THR A 7 12.37 -48.08 -35.57
CA THR A 7 12.43 -46.65 -35.75
C THR A 7 12.82 -46.03 -34.41
N LEU A 8 14.04 -45.51 -34.31
CA LEU A 8 14.47 -44.66 -33.19
C LEU A 8 13.84 -43.30 -33.34
N ILE A 9 12.87 -42.95 -32.53
CA ILE A 9 12.33 -41.60 -32.38
C ILE A 9 13.34 -40.84 -31.50
N ALA A 10 14.19 -40.00 -32.12
CA ALA A 10 15.00 -39.03 -31.40
C ALA A 10 14.08 -37.93 -30.90
N ALA A 11 13.81 -37.88 -29.61
CA ALA A 11 13.11 -36.80 -28.97
C ALA A 11 14.05 -35.58 -28.90
N SER A 12 13.88 -34.65 -29.84
CA SER A 12 14.54 -33.34 -29.78
C SER A 12 13.95 -32.55 -28.62
N LEU A 13 14.66 -32.45 -27.50
CA LEU A 13 14.39 -31.46 -26.46
C LEU A 13 14.67 -30.07 -27.05
N ALA A 14 13.62 -29.43 -27.58
CA ALA A 14 13.69 -28.02 -27.93
C ALA A 14 13.82 -27.22 -26.60
N ALA A 15 15.00 -26.67 -26.35
CA ALA A 15 15.18 -25.71 -25.28
C ALA A 15 14.30 -24.49 -25.59
N LEU A 16 13.26 -24.28 -24.78
CA LEU A 16 12.45 -23.06 -24.87
C LEU A 16 13.36 -21.85 -24.59
N PRO A 17 13.38 -20.85 -25.46
CA PRO A 17 14.17 -19.65 -25.22
C PRO A 17 13.67 -19.00 -23.92
N ALA A 18 14.60 -18.64 -23.04
CA ALA A 18 14.27 -17.85 -21.86
C ALA A 18 13.62 -16.54 -22.33
N LEU A 19 12.38 -16.29 -21.91
CA LEU A 19 11.68 -15.05 -22.22
C LEU A 19 12.52 -13.85 -21.75
N ALA A 20 12.54 -12.79 -22.54
CA ALA A 20 13.17 -11.53 -22.14
C ALA A 20 12.54 -11.04 -20.82
N PRO A 21 13.30 -10.33 -19.95
CA PRO A 21 12.81 -9.89 -18.65
C PRO A 21 11.48 -9.12 -18.71
N GLU A 22 11.30 -8.31 -19.74
CA GLU A 22 10.06 -7.54 -19.96
C GLU A 22 8.85 -8.45 -20.29
N ALA A 23 9.04 -9.46 -21.12
CA ALA A 23 7.98 -10.42 -21.46
C ALA A 23 7.58 -11.26 -20.23
N ARG A 24 8.52 -11.54 -19.34
CA ARG A 24 8.26 -12.24 -18.09
C ARG A 24 7.51 -11.36 -17.10
N ALA A 25 7.88 -10.09 -16.96
CA ALA A 25 7.19 -9.12 -16.11
C ALA A 25 5.71 -8.97 -16.50
N GLN A 26 5.40 -8.87 -17.80
CA GLN A 26 4.02 -8.81 -18.29
C GLN A 26 3.23 -10.08 -17.99
N ALA A 27 3.84 -11.26 -18.11
CA ALA A 27 3.20 -12.53 -17.75
C ALA A 27 2.89 -12.63 -16.25
N ASP A 28 3.69 -11.99 -15.39
CA ASP A 28 3.52 -11.95 -13.95
C ASP A 28 2.64 -10.77 -13.47
N GLY A 29 1.97 -10.04 -14.37
CA GLY A 29 1.14 -8.88 -14.05
C GLY A 29 1.95 -7.68 -13.57
N GLN A 30 3.17 -7.52 -14.08
CA GLN A 30 4.08 -6.45 -13.73
C GLN A 30 4.33 -5.52 -14.92
N TRP A 31 4.25 -4.21 -14.70
CA TRP A 31 4.77 -3.22 -15.63
C TRP A 31 6.31 -3.16 -15.60
N ARG A 32 6.91 -3.31 -14.41
CA ARG A 32 8.35 -3.45 -14.21
C ARG A 32 8.63 -4.72 -13.40
N ALA A 33 9.72 -5.42 -13.71
CA ALA A 33 10.12 -6.61 -12.97
C ALA A 33 10.64 -6.23 -11.57
N ILE A 34 9.76 -6.32 -10.57
CA ILE A 34 10.07 -6.08 -9.16
C ILE A 34 9.80 -7.36 -8.38
N THR A 35 10.74 -7.72 -7.52
CA THR A 35 10.63 -8.87 -6.63
C THR A 35 10.53 -8.40 -5.17
N GLY A 36 9.53 -8.90 -4.47
CA GLY A 36 9.38 -8.68 -3.02
C GLY A 36 10.49 -9.37 -2.20
N ASP A 37 10.58 -9.04 -0.93
CA ASP A 37 11.55 -9.64 -0.01
C ASP A 37 11.35 -11.15 0.19
N ASN A 38 10.16 -11.65 -0.13
CA ASN A 38 9.80 -13.07 -0.14
C ASN A 38 10.20 -13.80 -1.44
N GLY A 39 10.88 -13.13 -2.37
CA GLY A 39 11.30 -13.69 -3.66
C GLY A 39 10.18 -13.80 -4.71
N GLN A 40 8.96 -13.34 -4.40
CA GLN A 40 7.84 -13.40 -5.34
C GLN A 40 7.76 -12.12 -6.19
N PRO A 41 7.27 -12.22 -7.45
CA PRO A 41 6.95 -11.06 -8.27
C PRO A 41 5.94 -10.14 -7.54
N LEU A 42 6.20 -8.83 -7.55
CA LEU A 42 5.28 -7.83 -7.00
C LEU A 42 4.44 -7.25 -8.13
N PRO A 43 3.11 -7.49 -8.16
CA PRO A 43 2.24 -6.90 -9.17
C PRO A 43 2.32 -5.37 -9.12
N ASN A 44 2.53 -4.76 -10.27
CA ASN A 44 2.65 -3.31 -10.39
C ASN A 44 2.17 -2.84 -11.76
N THR A 45 1.68 -1.61 -11.81
CA THR A 45 1.16 -1.01 -13.04
C THR A 45 1.51 0.47 -13.11
N ARG A 46 1.57 1.02 -14.32
CA ARG A 46 1.68 2.45 -14.54
C ARG A 46 0.31 3.10 -14.45
N LEU A 47 0.23 4.20 -13.73
CA LEU A 47 -0.98 4.98 -13.55
C LEU A 47 -0.96 6.22 -14.46
N PRO A 48 -2.12 6.65 -15.00
CA PRO A 48 -2.25 7.97 -15.61
C PRO A 48 -1.94 9.08 -14.60
N GLY A 49 -1.15 10.08 -15.01
CA GLY A 49 -0.75 11.20 -14.14
C GLY A 49 -1.94 11.99 -13.56
N GLU A 50 -3.03 12.08 -14.31
CA GLU A 50 -4.27 12.72 -13.88
C GLU A 50 -4.85 12.03 -12.64
N LEU A 51 -4.89 10.70 -12.62
CA LEU A 51 -5.38 9.93 -11.47
C LEU A 51 -4.44 10.05 -10.27
N VAL A 52 -3.12 10.04 -10.49
CA VAL A 52 -2.14 10.26 -9.42
C VAL A 52 -2.33 11.64 -8.80
N SER A 53 -2.60 12.67 -9.61
CA SER A 53 -2.84 14.04 -9.11
C SER A 53 -4.08 14.16 -8.23
N GLU A 54 -5.07 13.27 -8.38
CA GLU A 54 -6.26 13.23 -7.53
C GLU A 54 -5.96 12.79 -6.10
N ILE A 55 -4.90 11.97 -5.89
CA ILE A 55 -4.50 11.53 -4.56
C ILE A 55 -4.15 12.73 -3.67
N GLY A 56 -3.45 13.71 -4.21
CA GLY A 56 -3.08 14.94 -3.49
C GLY A 56 -4.26 15.81 -3.08
N ARG A 57 -5.45 15.61 -3.66
CA ARG A 57 -6.69 16.35 -3.38
C ARG A 57 -7.60 15.63 -2.37
N LEU A 58 -7.26 14.39 -1.98
CA LEU A 58 -8.04 13.64 -1.00
C LEU A 58 -8.06 14.34 0.35
N ARG A 59 -9.24 14.37 0.96
CA ARG A 59 -9.39 14.81 2.35
C ARG A 59 -9.03 13.66 3.29
N GLY A 60 -8.46 14.01 4.45
CA GLY A 60 -8.17 13.05 5.50
C GLY A 60 -6.96 12.16 5.24
N VAL A 61 -6.05 12.53 4.36
CA VAL A 61 -4.74 11.89 4.22
C VAL A 61 -3.92 12.17 5.47
N THR A 62 -3.39 11.12 6.10
CA THR A 62 -2.47 11.26 7.22
C THR A 62 -1.04 11.33 6.72
N TRP A 63 -0.39 12.46 6.97
CA TRP A 63 0.95 12.71 6.48
C TRP A 63 2.02 12.41 7.52
N ILE A 64 3.09 11.73 7.12
CA ILE A 64 4.29 11.44 7.91
C ILE A 64 5.49 11.88 7.08
N GLY A 65 6.50 12.44 7.73
CA GLY A 65 7.71 12.98 7.09
C GLY A 65 7.60 14.45 6.69
N PRO A 66 8.66 15.02 6.12
CA PRO A 66 8.75 16.44 5.82
C PRO A 66 7.79 16.83 4.69
N ARG A 67 7.27 18.08 4.77
CA ARG A 67 6.34 18.59 3.76
C ARG A 67 6.97 18.74 2.38
N GLU A 68 8.23 19.13 2.36
CA GLU A 68 9.00 19.46 1.16
C GLU A 68 9.83 18.27 0.64
N ALA A 69 9.46 17.04 1.04
CA ALA A 69 10.14 15.85 0.55
C ALA A 69 10.00 15.70 -0.97
N SER A 70 11.07 15.30 -1.65
CA SER A 70 11.08 15.06 -3.09
C SER A 70 10.38 13.77 -3.47
N VAL A 71 10.40 12.77 -2.58
CA VAL A 71 9.71 11.49 -2.80
C VAL A 71 8.46 11.41 -1.93
N THR A 72 7.31 11.17 -2.57
CA THR A 72 6.05 10.90 -1.87
C THR A 72 5.58 9.48 -2.13
N LEU A 73 5.38 8.73 -1.05
CA LEU A 73 4.79 7.39 -1.06
C LEU A 73 3.37 7.48 -0.50
N PHE A 74 2.37 7.04 -1.24
CA PHE A 74 1.03 6.85 -0.71
C PHE A 74 0.81 5.38 -0.37
N GLU A 75 0.32 5.09 0.84
CA GLU A 75 -0.10 3.77 1.26
C GLU A 75 -1.62 3.74 1.43
N PHE A 76 -2.28 2.87 0.69
CA PHE A 76 -3.69 2.55 0.82
C PHE A 76 -3.83 1.31 1.69
N PHE A 77 -4.40 1.46 2.87
CA PHE A 77 -4.34 0.42 3.90
C PHE A 77 -5.71 0.11 4.53
N ASP A 78 -5.80 -1.05 5.17
CA ASP A 78 -6.96 -1.50 5.95
C ASP A 78 -6.51 -1.89 7.36
N TYR A 79 -7.24 -1.44 8.38
CA TYR A 79 -6.91 -1.70 9.80
C TYR A 79 -6.95 -3.18 10.19
N ASN A 80 -7.65 -4.03 9.43
CA ASN A 80 -7.71 -5.46 9.68
C ASN A 80 -6.83 -6.29 8.75
N CYS A 81 -6.01 -5.65 7.92
CA CYS A 81 -5.09 -6.33 7.04
C CYS A 81 -3.82 -6.79 7.78
N PRO A 82 -3.48 -8.09 7.77
CA PRO A 82 -2.24 -8.56 8.39
C PRO A 82 -0.97 -7.95 7.79
N TRP A 83 -0.97 -7.74 6.48
CA TRP A 83 0.15 -7.14 5.76
C TRP A 83 0.29 -5.64 6.02
N CYS A 84 -0.81 -4.92 6.28
CA CYS A 84 -0.75 -3.52 6.73
C CYS A 84 -0.15 -3.43 8.13
N ARG A 85 -0.38 -4.41 9.01
CA ARG A 85 0.31 -4.51 10.31
C ARG A 85 1.82 -4.76 10.16
N ALA A 86 2.20 -5.56 9.15
CA ALA A 86 3.61 -5.76 8.84
C ALA A 86 4.25 -4.46 8.36
N ALA A 87 3.62 -3.79 7.39
CA ALA A 87 4.07 -2.51 6.86
C ALA A 87 4.19 -1.42 7.95
N ALA A 88 3.20 -1.34 8.84
CA ALA A 88 3.21 -0.36 9.94
C ALA A 88 4.38 -0.52 10.92
N ARG A 89 4.89 -1.74 11.10
CA ARG A 89 6.07 -1.98 11.96
C ARG A 89 7.36 -1.46 11.34
N ASP A 90 7.42 -1.46 10.00
CA ASP A 90 8.63 -1.06 9.28
C ASP A 90 8.59 0.43 8.87
N LEU A 91 7.44 1.11 9.10
CA LEU A 91 7.20 2.48 8.68
C LEU A 91 8.20 3.48 9.30
N ASP A 92 8.44 3.37 10.61
CA ASP A 92 9.34 4.26 11.32
C ASP A 92 10.79 4.10 10.83
N ASP A 93 11.22 2.87 10.55
CA ASP A 93 12.55 2.60 10.01
C ASP A 93 12.67 3.14 8.58
N LEU A 94 11.62 2.99 7.79
CA LEU A 94 11.58 3.51 6.42
C LEU A 94 11.72 5.04 6.38
N VAL A 95 10.98 5.75 7.24
CA VAL A 95 11.05 7.22 7.34
C VAL A 95 12.42 7.67 7.85
N ARG A 96 12.97 7.00 8.87
CA ARG A 96 14.30 7.34 9.40
C ARG A 96 15.42 7.13 8.39
N ALA A 97 15.32 6.07 7.59
CA ALA A 97 16.31 5.75 6.56
C ALA A 97 16.23 6.68 5.33
N ASN A 98 15.10 7.36 5.14
CA ASN A 98 14.84 8.21 3.97
C ASN A 98 14.36 9.60 4.43
N PRO A 99 15.25 10.50 4.83
CA PRO A 99 14.88 11.82 5.37
C PRO A 99 14.14 12.71 4.35
N ASP A 100 14.24 12.40 3.06
CA ASP A 100 13.54 13.08 1.97
C ASP A 100 12.32 12.29 1.46
N LEU A 101 11.72 11.48 2.33
CA LEU A 101 10.51 10.73 2.08
C LEU A 101 9.33 11.32 2.85
N ARG A 102 8.22 11.55 2.15
CA ARG A 102 6.92 11.83 2.72
C ARG A 102 5.96 10.69 2.47
N ILE A 103 5.22 10.28 3.50
CA ILE A 103 4.24 9.20 3.38
C ILE A 103 2.84 9.77 3.60
N GLY A 104 1.91 9.45 2.70
CA GLY A 104 0.49 9.72 2.83
C GLY A 104 -0.27 8.42 3.10
N LEU A 105 -0.79 8.24 4.33
CA LEU A 105 -1.62 7.09 4.69
C LEU A 105 -3.08 7.39 4.32
N ILE A 106 -3.72 6.47 3.58
CA ILE A 106 -5.06 6.60 3.02
C ILE A 106 -5.87 5.37 3.38
N ASN A 107 -7.06 5.58 3.96
CA ASN A 107 -7.92 4.47 4.34
C ASN A 107 -8.55 3.81 3.10
N ASN A 108 -8.38 2.50 3.00
CA ASN A 108 -9.00 1.65 2.00
C ASN A 108 -9.61 0.40 2.68
N PRO A 109 -10.69 0.56 3.47
CA PRO A 109 -11.26 -0.52 4.29
C PRO A 109 -12.08 -1.49 3.44
N ILE A 110 -11.40 -2.35 2.71
CA ILE A 110 -12.02 -3.33 1.78
C ILE A 110 -12.28 -4.69 2.41
N LEU A 111 -11.72 -4.97 3.60
CA LEU A 111 -11.79 -6.31 4.20
C LEU A 111 -13.04 -6.53 5.05
N SER A 112 -13.59 -5.49 5.69
CA SER A 112 -14.76 -5.66 6.56
C SER A 112 -15.45 -4.34 6.90
N VAL A 113 -16.70 -4.44 7.39
CA VAL A 113 -17.44 -3.31 7.96
C VAL A 113 -16.70 -2.75 9.18
N GLN A 114 -16.05 -3.60 9.98
CA GLN A 114 -15.26 -3.18 11.15
C GLN A 114 -14.06 -2.31 10.70
N SER A 115 -13.42 -2.63 9.60
CA SER A 115 -12.38 -1.78 9.01
C SER A 115 -12.89 -0.39 8.66
N ALA A 116 -14.10 -0.31 8.07
CA ALA A 116 -14.73 0.97 7.75
C ALA A 116 -15.09 1.78 9.01
N GLN A 117 -15.53 1.11 10.09
CA GLN A 117 -15.78 1.76 11.38
C GLN A 117 -14.49 2.37 11.96
N ALA A 118 -13.40 1.60 11.97
CA ALA A 118 -12.10 2.09 12.44
C ALA A 118 -11.59 3.26 11.57
N ALA A 119 -11.74 3.19 10.25
CA ALA A 119 -11.35 4.25 9.32
C ALA A 119 -12.13 5.55 9.56
N LYS A 120 -13.44 5.47 9.87
CA LYS A 120 -14.24 6.65 10.24
C LYS A 120 -13.72 7.32 11.52
N VAL A 121 -13.37 6.54 12.53
CA VAL A 121 -12.75 7.07 13.76
C VAL A 121 -11.41 7.74 13.45
N ALA A 122 -10.57 7.12 12.63
CA ALA A 122 -9.29 7.71 12.25
C ALA A 122 -9.47 9.04 11.50
N LEU A 123 -10.44 9.13 10.59
CA LEU A 123 -10.76 10.38 9.90
C LEU A 123 -11.30 11.46 10.84
N ALA A 124 -12.08 11.08 11.86
CA ALA A 124 -12.52 11.99 12.90
C ALA A 124 -11.34 12.53 13.74
N VAL A 125 -10.40 11.65 14.13
CA VAL A 125 -9.17 12.05 14.83
C VAL A 125 -8.32 12.96 13.94
N GLN A 126 -8.21 12.67 12.66
CA GLN A 126 -7.47 13.50 11.71
C GLN A 126 -8.06 14.92 11.60
N ARG A 127 -9.37 15.06 11.60
CA ARG A 127 -10.04 16.37 11.62
C ARG A 127 -9.81 17.14 12.91
N ALA A 128 -9.80 16.45 14.05
CA ALA A 128 -9.65 17.06 15.36
C ALA A 128 -8.21 17.46 15.70
N GLY A 129 -7.23 16.61 15.33
CA GLY A 129 -5.84 16.74 15.75
C GLY A 129 -4.81 16.69 14.63
N GLY A 130 -5.24 16.58 13.37
CA GLY A 130 -4.37 16.53 12.20
C GLY A 130 -3.55 15.24 12.06
N SER A 131 -2.55 15.28 11.19
CA SER A 131 -1.78 14.11 10.81
C SER A 131 -0.99 13.50 11.98
N ALA A 132 -0.44 14.30 12.88
CA ALA A 132 0.32 13.79 14.03
C ALA A 132 -0.57 12.93 14.96
N ALA A 133 -1.78 13.39 15.25
CA ALA A 133 -2.74 12.64 16.07
C ALA A 133 -3.15 11.33 15.40
N THR A 134 -3.41 11.36 14.10
CA THR A 134 -3.85 10.17 13.35
C THR A 134 -2.70 9.18 13.14
N ALA A 135 -1.47 9.64 12.94
CA ALA A 135 -0.29 8.79 12.90
C ALA A 135 -0.08 8.07 14.23
N GLY A 136 -0.31 8.76 15.38
CA GLY A 136 -0.32 8.14 16.70
C GLY A 136 -1.41 7.06 16.83
N LEU A 137 -2.62 7.32 16.33
CA LEU A 137 -3.69 6.33 16.31
C LEU A 137 -3.37 5.13 15.39
N TYR A 138 -2.82 5.37 14.21
CA TYR A 138 -2.36 4.32 13.29
C TYR A 138 -1.34 3.41 13.98
N ALA A 139 -0.31 3.99 14.61
CA ALA A 139 0.70 3.24 15.36
C ALA A 139 0.09 2.45 16.54
N ALA A 140 -0.86 3.03 17.27
CA ALA A 140 -1.54 2.38 18.39
C ALA A 140 -2.44 1.20 17.95
N LEU A 141 -2.96 1.22 16.73
CA LEU A 141 -3.85 0.19 16.20
C LEU A 141 -3.12 -0.90 15.38
N LEU A 142 -2.06 -0.55 14.66
CA LEU A 142 -1.35 -1.47 13.77
C LEU A 142 0.06 -1.81 14.25
N GLY A 143 0.61 -1.07 15.20
CA GLY A 143 1.98 -1.22 15.68
C GLY A 143 2.24 -2.53 16.45
N PRO A 144 3.47 -2.71 16.94
CA PRO A 144 3.87 -3.91 17.68
C PRO A 144 2.96 -4.20 18.88
N GLY A 145 2.70 -5.49 19.13
CA GLY A 145 1.86 -5.93 20.26
C GLY A 145 0.35 -5.82 20.04
N THR A 146 -0.11 -5.24 18.92
CA THR A 146 -1.54 -5.21 18.60
C THR A 146 -1.98 -6.55 18.00
N ALA A 147 -3.11 -7.08 18.51
CA ALA A 147 -3.68 -8.35 18.06
C ALA A 147 -5.21 -8.23 17.94
N GLY A 148 -5.80 -9.16 17.21
CA GLY A 148 -7.26 -9.25 17.07
C GLY A 148 -7.83 -8.24 16.07
N ARG A 149 -9.17 -8.25 15.97
CA ARG A 149 -9.93 -7.41 15.06
C ARG A 149 -10.02 -5.98 15.57
N ILE A 150 -9.94 -5.02 14.66
CA ILE A 150 -10.09 -3.59 14.94
C ILE A 150 -11.43 -3.14 14.36
N ASP A 151 -12.30 -2.63 15.25
CA ASP A 151 -13.58 -2.03 14.95
C ASP A 151 -13.65 -0.59 15.43
N GLY A 152 -14.81 0.05 15.30
CA GLY A 152 -15.02 1.42 15.76
C GLY A 152 -14.82 1.58 17.27
N THR A 153 -15.27 0.63 18.09
CA THR A 153 -15.13 0.67 19.55
C THR A 153 -13.67 0.66 19.96
N ARG A 154 -12.89 -0.27 19.41
CA ARG A 154 -11.46 -0.36 19.69
C ARG A 154 -10.68 0.87 19.20
N ALA A 155 -11.08 1.42 18.05
CA ALA A 155 -10.46 2.65 17.54
C ALA A 155 -10.77 3.85 18.45
N LEU A 156 -12.01 3.99 18.96
CA LEU A 156 -12.41 5.02 19.93
C LEU A 156 -11.65 4.88 21.25
N GLU A 157 -11.49 3.65 21.76
CA GLU A 157 -10.70 3.39 22.96
C GLU A 157 -9.23 3.78 22.79
N ALA A 158 -8.66 3.49 21.62
CA ALA A 158 -7.28 3.90 21.30
C ALA A 158 -7.17 5.42 21.22
N ALA A 159 -8.11 6.10 20.56
CA ALA A 159 -8.15 7.55 20.48
C ALA A 159 -8.28 8.20 21.87
N ALA A 160 -9.12 7.64 22.75
CA ALA A 160 -9.28 8.12 24.14
C ALA A 160 -7.98 7.96 24.94
N ARG A 161 -7.25 6.84 24.79
CA ARG A 161 -5.93 6.66 25.42
C ARG A 161 -4.88 7.66 24.94
N LEU A 162 -5.03 8.17 23.72
CA LEU A 162 -4.19 9.23 23.16
C LEU A 162 -4.63 10.65 23.53
N GLY A 163 -5.64 10.77 24.42
CA GLY A 163 -6.10 12.06 24.96
C GLY A 163 -7.22 12.73 24.16
N HIS A 164 -7.82 12.04 23.19
CA HIS A 164 -8.98 12.58 22.46
C HIS A 164 -10.28 12.38 23.25
N ASP A 165 -11.18 13.36 23.20
CA ASP A 165 -12.54 13.23 23.74
C ASP A 165 -13.30 12.16 22.96
N ARG A 166 -13.60 11.04 23.61
CA ARG A 166 -14.27 9.88 23.02
C ARG A 166 -15.62 10.25 22.41
N ALA A 167 -16.45 11.02 23.13
CA ALA A 167 -17.78 11.36 22.67
C ALA A 167 -17.73 12.29 21.45
N ALA A 168 -16.84 13.27 21.47
CA ALA A 168 -16.63 14.18 20.34
C ALA A 168 -16.13 13.44 19.11
N ILE A 169 -15.17 12.49 19.24
CA ILE A 169 -14.67 11.68 18.12
C ILE A 169 -15.76 10.75 17.59
N GLU A 170 -16.55 10.10 18.46
CA GLU A 170 -17.66 9.23 18.05
C GLU A 170 -18.71 10.00 17.23
N GLN A 171 -19.12 11.16 17.71
CA GLN A 171 -20.03 12.04 16.98
C GLN A 171 -19.45 12.49 15.62
N ALA A 172 -18.19 12.89 15.59
CA ALA A 172 -17.51 13.30 14.38
C ALA A 172 -17.35 12.15 13.37
N ALA A 173 -17.11 10.92 13.83
CA ALA A 173 -16.99 9.73 12.99
C ALA A 173 -18.28 9.41 12.22
N ASP A 174 -19.43 9.83 12.75
CA ASP A 174 -20.73 9.66 12.08
C ASP A 174 -21.19 10.89 11.28
N SER A 175 -20.34 11.91 11.14
CA SER A 175 -20.64 13.09 10.32
C SER A 175 -20.63 12.77 8.81
N ASP A 176 -21.36 13.58 8.05
CA ASP A 176 -21.38 13.48 6.58
C ASP A 176 -19.99 13.72 5.99
N GLU A 177 -19.23 14.64 6.54
CA GLU A 177 -17.89 14.97 6.06
C GLU A 177 -16.93 13.78 6.17
N VAL A 178 -16.98 13.04 7.28
CA VAL A 178 -16.17 11.84 7.48
C VAL A 178 -16.62 10.74 6.51
N ARG A 179 -17.95 10.56 6.34
CA ARG A 179 -18.48 9.58 5.39
C ARG A 179 -18.06 9.88 3.95
N GLU A 180 -18.15 11.14 3.54
CA GLU A 180 -17.77 11.55 2.18
C GLU A 180 -16.25 11.48 1.96
N ALA A 181 -15.43 11.83 2.96
CA ALA A 181 -13.99 11.65 2.90
C ALA A 181 -13.61 10.18 2.69
N LEU A 182 -14.19 9.26 3.49
CA LEU A 182 -13.93 7.83 3.35
C LEU A 182 -14.38 7.28 2.00
N LYS A 183 -15.59 7.64 1.55
CA LYS A 183 -16.08 7.24 0.22
C LYS A 183 -15.17 7.73 -0.90
N SER A 184 -14.65 8.96 -0.79
CA SER A 184 -13.74 9.51 -1.80
C SER A 184 -12.42 8.77 -1.84
N GLN A 185 -11.85 8.41 -0.67
CA GLN A 185 -10.64 7.60 -0.58
C GLN A 185 -10.85 6.22 -1.21
N MET A 186 -11.91 5.52 -0.84
CA MET A 186 -12.23 4.19 -1.39
C MET A 186 -12.53 4.22 -2.90
N ARG A 187 -13.26 5.24 -3.37
CA ARG A 187 -13.55 5.39 -4.80
C ARG A 187 -12.29 5.62 -5.60
N LEU A 188 -11.38 6.48 -5.12
CA LEU A 188 -10.11 6.69 -5.80
C LEU A 188 -9.26 5.44 -5.80
N ALA A 189 -9.17 4.71 -4.68
CA ALA A 189 -8.47 3.43 -4.63
C ALA A 189 -9.00 2.44 -5.68
N ALA A 190 -10.34 2.34 -5.82
CA ALA A 190 -10.97 1.50 -6.84
C ALA A 190 -10.65 1.97 -8.28
N ASN A 191 -10.69 3.28 -8.55
CA ASN A 191 -10.34 3.85 -9.86
C ASN A 191 -8.87 3.62 -10.23
N LEU A 192 -7.98 3.57 -9.24
CA LEU A 192 -6.56 3.26 -9.40
C LEU A 192 -6.29 1.74 -9.51
N GLY A 193 -7.32 0.88 -9.41
CA GLY A 193 -7.18 -0.57 -9.43
C GLY A 193 -6.57 -1.16 -8.15
N LEU A 194 -6.57 -0.43 -7.02
CA LEU A 194 -5.97 -0.85 -5.75
C LEU A 194 -6.94 -1.76 -4.98
N HIS A 195 -7.07 -2.98 -5.44
CA HIS A 195 -7.99 -4.00 -4.89
C HIS A 195 -7.36 -4.88 -3.80
N ALA A 196 -6.13 -4.61 -3.41
CA ALA A 196 -5.41 -5.27 -2.31
C ALA A 196 -4.95 -4.23 -1.27
N THR A 197 -4.69 -4.67 -0.03
CA THR A 197 -4.06 -3.84 1.00
C THR A 197 -2.90 -4.57 1.67
N PRO A 198 -1.80 -3.88 1.99
CA PRO A 198 -1.54 -2.52 1.54
C PRO A 198 -1.34 -2.47 0.01
N SER A 199 -1.64 -1.31 -0.59
CA SER A 199 -1.19 -0.96 -1.94
C SER A 199 -0.49 0.37 -1.87
N TYR A 200 0.48 0.59 -2.74
CA TYR A 200 1.29 1.80 -2.72
C TYR A 200 1.18 2.52 -4.05
N VAL A 201 1.27 3.85 -4.00
CA VAL A 201 1.49 4.69 -5.18
C VAL A 201 2.73 5.54 -4.92
N VAL A 202 3.69 5.48 -5.83
CA VAL A 202 4.90 6.30 -5.82
C VAL A 202 5.24 6.73 -7.25
N GLY A 203 5.51 8.02 -7.46
CA GLY A 203 5.58 8.56 -8.81
C GLY A 203 4.30 8.26 -9.59
N THR A 204 4.42 7.63 -10.75
CA THR A 204 3.29 7.18 -11.58
C THR A 204 3.04 5.67 -11.49
N ALA A 205 3.56 4.99 -10.49
CA ALA A 205 3.42 3.55 -10.34
C ALA A 205 2.52 3.17 -9.16
N ALA A 206 1.67 2.17 -9.37
CA ALA A 206 0.98 1.45 -8.31
C ALA A 206 1.65 0.10 -8.06
N LEU A 207 1.84 -0.25 -6.78
CA LEU A 207 2.32 -1.55 -6.31
C LEU A 207 1.20 -2.20 -5.50
N LEU A 208 0.89 -3.47 -5.78
CA LEU A 208 -0.19 -4.19 -5.11
C LEU A 208 0.38 -5.21 -4.12
N GLY A 209 0.04 -5.04 -2.86
CA GLY A 209 0.56 -5.86 -1.76
C GLY A 209 1.82 -5.29 -1.10
N TYR A 210 2.22 -5.91 0.00
CA TYR A 210 3.41 -5.49 0.76
C TYR A 210 4.68 -6.16 0.22
N PRO A 211 5.63 -5.39 -0.34
CA PRO A 211 6.85 -5.97 -0.93
C PRO A 211 7.91 -6.38 0.10
N GLY A 212 7.74 -5.96 1.34
CA GLY A 212 8.77 -6.01 2.38
C GLY A 212 9.65 -4.75 2.39
N PRO A 213 10.31 -4.46 3.54
CA PRO A 213 11.02 -3.21 3.75
C PRO A 213 12.20 -3.00 2.79
N LYS A 214 12.95 -4.05 2.46
CA LYS A 214 14.11 -3.95 1.56
C LYS A 214 13.68 -3.65 0.12
N SER A 215 12.64 -4.32 -0.35
CA SER A 215 12.11 -4.09 -1.70
C SER A 215 11.49 -2.72 -1.82
N LEU A 216 10.74 -2.27 -0.80
CA LEU A 216 10.18 -0.93 -0.78
C LEU A 216 11.28 0.15 -0.77
N ALA A 217 12.34 -0.05 0.02
CA ALA A 217 13.50 0.86 0.03
C ALA A 217 14.19 0.94 -1.35
N ARG A 218 14.35 -0.19 -2.06
CA ARG A 218 14.90 -0.19 -3.42
C ARG A 218 14.02 0.57 -4.41
N VAL A 219 12.71 0.40 -4.32
CA VAL A 219 11.76 1.14 -5.15
C VAL A 219 11.86 2.64 -4.90
N LEU A 220 11.89 3.07 -3.64
CA LEU A 220 12.03 4.49 -3.28
C LEU A 220 13.35 5.07 -3.76
N ALA A 221 14.45 4.33 -3.64
CA ALA A 221 15.76 4.75 -4.14
C ALA A 221 15.74 4.92 -5.67
N ALA A 222 15.14 4.00 -6.40
CA ALA A 222 15.00 4.11 -7.85
C ALA A 222 14.15 5.33 -8.26
N VAL A 223 13.03 5.58 -7.55
CA VAL A 223 12.22 6.78 -7.81
C VAL A 223 12.99 8.07 -7.55
N ALA A 224 13.80 8.10 -6.48
CA ALA A 224 14.64 9.27 -6.19
C ALA A 224 15.74 9.47 -7.24
N GLU A 225 16.23 8.41 -7.87
CA GLU A 225 17.33 8.44 -8.84
C GLU A 225 16.85 8.73 -10.27
N CYS A 226 15.75 8.10 -10.71
CA CYS A 226 15.34 8.10 -12.12
C CYS A 226 13.83 8.30 -12.36
N ASP A 227 13.06 8.71 -11.34
CA ASP A 227 11.60 8.89 -11.39
C ASP A 227 10.80 7.63 -11.78
N GLU A 228 11.42 6.45 -11.76
CA GLU A 228 10.83 5.17 -12.08
C GLU A 228 11.02 4.17 -10.93
N ILE A 229 10.11 3.20 -10.79
CA ILE A 229 10.19 2.17 -9.73
C ILE A 229 11.31 1.14 -9.93
N ALA A 230 11.93 1.15 -11.09
CA ALA A 230 13.16 0.43 -11.43
C ALA A 230 13.84 1.19 -12.57
N CYS A 231 15.10 1.59 -12.37
CA CYS A 231 15.88 2.28 -13.40
C CYS A 231 16.27 1.30 -14.52
N ALA A 232 16.32 1.82 -15.75
CA ALA A 232 16.88 1.07 -16.88
C ALA A 232 18.39 0.86 -16.65
N SER A 233 18.86 -0.36 -16.79
CA SER A 233 20.29 -0.73 -16.76
C SER A 233 20.97 -0.43 -18.05
#